data_ad78da44397bf10b2eab12f90280b72f
#
_entry.id   ad78da44397bf10b2eab12f90280b72f
#
_cell.length_a   1.000
_cell.length_b   1.000
_cell.length_c   1.000
_cell.angle_alpha   90.00
_cell.angle_beta   90.00
_cell.angle_gamma   90.00
#
_symmetry.space_group_name_H-M   'P 1'
#
loop_
_entity.id
_entity.type
_entity.pdbx_description
1 polymer ?
#
loop_
_entity_poly.entity_id
_entity_poly.type
_entity_poly.pdbx_seq_one_letter_code
_entity_poly.pdbx_strand_id
1 'polypeptide(L)'
;MISLQQSIKTVFFNCSVLISKSGEKTFSNFYGFSNIEKKEKINEKSQFPIASVSKTFTATAILQLKQQGKLKLDDPVQKYLPDFPYPNVTIRHLLSNTSGLAEYYHLFDNVIKEQPEKIISNGDIIPTLLQNNTPLSFSPGDKWEYNNLNFCLAALIVEKISGIAFRAYLEKNIFKPADMRDSFLPENRKLKKPNQVELYAYPNFYSTSLVNITNLKDPFLISEKSNFYGNGGIVSTALDLQKYQNALFKYQLLGKKELEEALTPAKLNNGKIASYRFEEKEIAYGLGWEMYTDESNGKIIFHDGSITGLTSILMHNIDKNQTVILLSNNAAPMFVLSNAISQLINNKPYVIPVQNLSRMYGSLLESGSEEKANQLIEEYLKNPKSYNASERDFNSLGYQFLRLQKNENALQTFAAATLIFPKSANIYDSYGEALLQCGKKEEAIKMYQKSVELNPDNENGKKVLKGLL
;
A
#
# COMPACT_ATOMS: atom_id res chain seq x y z
N MET A 1 -11.71 -25.49 0.80
CA MET A 1 -11.34 -24.95 -0.53
C MET A 1 -12.52 -24.30 -1.27
N ILE A 2 -13.72 -24.91 -1.32
CA ILE A 2 -14.90 -24.31 -2.00
C ILE A 2 -15.29 -22.95 -1.36
N SER A 3 -15.24 -22.83 -0.02
CA SER A 3 -15.51 -21.57 0.70
C SER A 3 -14.49 -20.47 0.37
N LEU A 4 -13.21 -20.82 0.21
CA LEU A 4 -12.16 -19.87 -0.16
C LEU A 4 -12.35 -19.36 -1.60
N GLN A 5 -12.68 -20.23 -2.54
CA GLN A 5 -12.96 -19.84 -3.93
C GLN A 5 -14.17 -18.90 -4.03
N GLN A 6 -15.21 -19.16 -3.24
CA GLN A 6 -16.41 -18.33 -3.19
C GLN A 6 -16.11 -16.95 -2.57
N SER A 7 -15.33 -16.93 -1.50
CA SER A 7 -14.93 -15.69 -0.81
C SER A 7 -13.98 -14.83 -1.63
N ILE A 8 -13.01 -15.44 -2.30
CA ILE A 8 -12.10 -14.75 -3.22
C ILE A 8 -12.89 -14.14 -4.39
N LYS A 9 -13.88 -14.85 -4.96
CA LYS A 9 -14.74 -14.29 -6.01
C LYS A 9 -15.55 -13.10 -5.56
N THR A 10 -15.93 -13.02 -4.31
CA THR A 10 -16.76 -11.92 -3.77
C THR A 10 -15.93 -10.67 -3.49
N VAL A 11 -14.64 -10.83 -3.14
CA VAL A 11 -13.74 -9.74 -2.74
C VAL A 11 -12.82 -9.30 -3.88
N PHE A 12 -12.46 -10.23 -4.81
CA PHE A 12 -11.55 -9.96 -5.91
C PHE A 12 -12.21 -10.12 -7.25
N PHE A 13 -12.15 -9.06 -8.04
CA PHE A 13 -12.53 -9.13 -9.44
C PHE A 13 -11.39 -9.67 -10.31
N ASN A 14 -10.13 -9.26 -10.05
CA ASN A 14 -8.99 -9.57 -10.90
C ASN A 14 -7.76 -9.90 -10.02
N CYS A 15 -7.40 -11.16 -9.90
CA CYS A 15 -6.31 -11.57 -9.01
C CYS A 15 -5.64 -12.89 -9.44
N SER A 16 -4.31 -12.95 -9.27
CA SER A 16 -3.53 -14.19 -9.25
C SER A 16 -3.27 -14.59 -7.80
N VAL A 17 -3.62 -15.81 -7.42
CA VAL A 17 -3.41 -16.40 -6.09
C VAL A 17 -2.47 -17.58 -6.22
N LEU A 18 -1.41 -17.60 -5.40
CA LEU A 18 -0.52 -18.75 -5.28
C LEU A 18 -0.25 -19.04 -3.82
N ILE A 19 -0.39 -20.31 -3.44
CA ILE A 19 -0.05 -20.84 -2.12
C ILE A 19 0.98 -21.94 -2.30
N SER A 20 2.05 -21.90 -1.52
CA SER A 20 3.02 -22.98 -1.47
C SER A 20 3.29 -23.43 -0.04
N LYS A 21 3.72 -24.69 0.09
CA LYS A 21 4.18 -25.28 1.35
C LYS A 21 5.49 -26.01 1.10
N SER A 22 6.45 -25.81 1.97
CA SER A 22 7.80 -26.39 1.84
C SER A 22 8.47 -26.11 0.48
N GLY A 23 8.17 -24.93 -0.09
CA GLY A 23 8.68 -24.53 -1.40
C GLY A 23 7.94 -25.08 -2.61
N GLU A 24 6.94 -25.94 -2.42
CA GLU A 24 6.16 -26.53 -3.50
C GLU A 24 4.79 -25.84 -3.63
N LYS A 25 4.36 -25.60 -4.86
CA LYS A 25 3.06 -25.02 -5.17
C LYS A 25 1.95 -26.01 -4.79
N THR A 26 1.14 -25.67 -3.79
CA THR A 26 0.00 -26.47 -3.34
C THR A 26 -1.32 -26.01 -3.92
N PHE A 27 -1.43 -24.72 -4.27
CA PHE A 27 -2.61 -24.13 -4.89
C PHE A 27 -2.22 -22.95 -5.78
N SER A 28 -2.86 -22.84 -6.93
CA SER A 28 -2.77 -21.67 -7.80
C SER A 28 -4.09 -21.47 -8.52
N ASN A 29 -4.58 -20.25 -8.56
CA ASN A 29 -5.79 -19.90 -9.30
C ASN A 29 -5.75 -18.45 -9.80
N PHE A 30 -6.52 -18.18 -10.84
CA PHE A 30 -6.55 -16.92 -11.55
C PHE A 30 -8.00 -16.46 -11.69
N TYR A 31 -8.30 -15.22 -11.28
CA TYR A 31 -9.64 -14.68 -11.26
C TYR A 31 -9.68 -13.39 -12.07
N GLY A 32 -10.74 -13.20 -12.88
CA GLY A 32 -11.01 -12.00 -13.63
C GLY A 32 -10.12 -11.82 -14.87
N PHE A 33 -9.82 -10.55 -15.19
CA PHE A 33 -9.25 -10.15 -16.48
C PHE A 33 -7.93 -9.39 -16.30
N SER A 34 -6.94 -9.74 -17.12
CA SER A 34 -5.71 -8.97 -17.31
C SER A 34 -5.99 -7.71 -18.14
N ASN A 35 -6.99 -7.77 -19.01
CA ASN A 35 -7.52 -6.67 -19.78
C ASN A 35 -9.05 -6.81 -19.85
N ILE A 36 -9.79 -5.90 -19.19
CA ILE A 36 -11.26 -5.95 -19.10
C ILE A 36 -11.88 -5.64 -20.47
N GLU A 37 -11.37 -4.63 -21.16
CA GLU A 37 -11.88 -4.16 -22.44
C GLU A 37 -11.77 -5.23 -23.51
N LYS A 38 -10.64 -5.95 -23.55
CA LYS A 38 -10.41 -7.05 -24.49
C LYS A 38 -10.92 -8.40 -23.99
N LYS A 39 -11.43 -8.48 -22.76
CA LYS A 39 -11.87 -9.73 -22.11
C LYS A 39 -10.75 -10.77 -21.99
N GLU A 40 -9.49 -10.34 -21.93
CA GLU A 40 -8.33 -11.21 -21.75
C GLU A 40 -8.24 -11.63 -20.28
N LYS A 41 -8.24 -12.94 -20.00
CA LYS A 41 -8.22 -13.45 -18.62
C LYS A 41 -6.84 -13.44 -18.02
N ILE A 42 -6.77 -13.22 -16.70
CA ILE A 42 -5.56 -13.48 -15.93
C ILE A 42 -5.20 -14.97 -16.01
N ASN A 43 -3.92 -15.27 -16.16
CA ASN A 43 -3.37 -16.61 -16.26
C ASN A 43 -1.99 -16.69 -15.59
N GLU A 44 -1.36 -17.86 -15.64
CA GLU A 44 -0.06 -18.11 -14.99
C GLU A 44 1.07 -17.20 -15.49
N LYS A 45 0.99 -16.74 -16.74
CA LYS A 45 1.98 -15.84 -17.37
C LYS A 45 1.65 -14.35 -17.20
N SER A 46 0.52 -14.02 -16.57
CA SER A 46 0.15 -12.62 -16.36
C SER A 46 1.16 -11.94 -15.46
N GLN A 47 1.75 -10.86 -15.96
CA GLN A 47 2.82 -10.09 -15.33
C GLN A 47 2.23 -8.84 -14.66
N PHE A 48 2.46 -8.71 -13.36
CA PHE A 48 1.98 -7.60 -12.55
C PHE A 48 3.14 -6.72 -12.12
N PRO A 49 3.04 -5.39 -12.15
CA PRO A 49 3.88 -4.56 -11.30
C PRO A 49 3.72 -5.03 -9.85
N ILE A 50 4.81 -5.20 -9.10
CA ILE A 50 4.72 -5.68 -7.72
C ILE A 50 4.87 -4.56 -6.69
N ALA A 51 4.91 -3.32 -7.14
CA ALA A 51 5.03 -2.12 -6.31
C ALA A 51 6.11 -2.29 -5.21
N SER A 52 5.77 -2.04 -3.94
CA SER A 52 6.73 -2.04 -2.83
C SER A 52 7.29 -3.42 -2.45
N VAL A 53 6.72 -4.52 -2.92
CA VAL A 53 7.37 -5.85 -2.81
C VAL A 53 8.77 -5.80 -3.43
N SER A 54 9.03 -4.90 -4.40
CA SER A 54 10.36 -4.64 -4.98
C SER A 54 11.43 -4.27 -3.96
N LYS A 55 11.05 -3.72 -2.79
CA LYS A 55 11.99 -3.35 -1.73
C LYS A 55 12.75 -4.55 -1.17
N THR A 56 12.11 -5.72 -1.13
CA THR A 56 12.77 -6.96 -0.70
C THR A 56 13.92 -7.33 -1.64
N PHE A 57 13.76 -7.10 -2.94
CA PHE A 57 14.80 -7.34 -3.96
C PHE A 57 15.95 -6.34 -3.82
N THR A 58 15.65 -5.07 -3.52
CA THR A 58 16.66 -4.04 -3.29
C THR A 58 17.47 -4.35 -2.03
N ALA A 59 16.81 -4.75 -0.95
CA ALA A 59 17.47 -5.21 0.27
C ALA A 59 18.36 -6.43 0.00
N THR A 60 17.86 -7.41 -0.77
CA THR A 60 18.65 -8.58 -1.19
C THR A 60 19.90 -8.16 -1.96
N ALA A 61 19.80 -7.21 -2.90
CA ALA A 61 20.95 -6.71 -3.65
C ALA A 61 22.01 -6.06 -2.76
N ILE A 62 21.61 -5.23 -1.81
CA ILE A 62 22.52 -4.63 -0.82
C ILE A 62 23.18 -5.72 0.05
N LEU A 63 22.41 -6.68 0.52
CA LEU A 63 22.92 -7.76 1.38
C LEU A 63 23.87 -8.70 0.61
N GLN A 64 23.67 -8.92 -0.68
CA GLN A 64 24.64 -9.62 -1.53
C GLN A 64 25.97 -8.87 -1.60
N LEU A 65 25.95 -7.54 -1.75
CA LEU A 65 27.17 -6.72 -1.74
C LEU A 65 27.84 -6.72 -0.37
N LYS A 66 27.05 -6.71 0.72
CA LYS A 66 27.58 -6.88 2.08
C LYS A 66 28.24 -8.24 2.26
N GLN A 67 27.61 -9.33 1.83
CA GLN A 67 28.17 -10.69 1.89
C GLN A 67 29.48 -10.82 1.11
N GLN A 68 29.63 -10.05 0.02
CA GLN A 68 30.87 -9.95 -0.77
C GLN A 68 31.91 -9.03 -0.13
N GLY A 69 31.67 -8.46 1.06
CA GLY A 69 32.58 -7.55 1.75
C GLY A 69 32.73 -6.16 1.10
N LYS A 70 31.86 -5.81 0.14
CA LYS A 70 31.96 -4.55 -0.61
C LYS A 70 31.35 -3.34 0.12
N LEU A 71 30.52 -3.60 1.12
CA LEU A 71 29.93 -2.59 2.00
C LEU A 71 29.68 -3.16 3.40
N LYS A 72 29.48 -2.25 4.36
CA LYS A 72 28.90 -2.55 5.68
C LYS A 72 27.55 -1.82 5.79
N LEU A 73 26.58 -2.40 6.49
CA LEU A 73 25.27 -1.74 6.67
C LEU A 73 25.39 -0.44 7.46
N ASP A 74 26.35 -0.34 8.35
CA ASP A 74 26.59 0.85 9.17
C ASP A 74 27.53 1.87 8.50
N ASP A 75 27.96 1.62 7.25
CA ASP A 75 28.65 2.63 6.45
C ASP A 75 27.69 3.81 6.17
N PRO A 76 28.17 5.07 6.27
CA PRO A 76 27.38 6.24 5.87
C PRO A 76 27.10 6.20 4.37
N VAL A 77 25.91 6.64 3.99
CA VAL A 77 25.47 6.74 2.57
C VAL A 77 26.46 7.57 1.75
N GLN A 78 26.99 8.66 2.31
CA GLN A 78 28.00 9.52 1.68
C GLN A 78 29.25 8.78 1.20
N LYS A 79 29.62 7.68 1.81
CA LYS A 79 30.78 6.87 1.36
C LYS A 79 30.63 6.40 -0.09
N TYR A 80 29.39 6.19 -0.53
CA TYR A 80 29.07 5.68 -1.86
C TYR A 80 28.40 6.74 -2.76
N LEU A 81 27.71 7.69 -2.15
CA LEU A 81 27.04 8.82 -2.81
C LEU A 81 27.56 10.12 -2.17
N PRO A 82 28.74 10.64 -2.60
CA PRO A 82 29.44 11.72 -1.89
C PRO A 82 28.65 13.02 -1.72
N ASP A 83 27.76 13.33 -2.67
CA ASP A 83 26.93 14.54 -2.63
C ASP A 83 25.68 14.39 -1.74
N PHE A 84 25.47 13.23 -1.11
CA PHE A 84 24.32 13.03 -0.23
C PHE A 84 24.45 13.93 1.03
N PRO A 85 23.45 14.79 1.38
CA PRO A 85 23.63 15.89 2.32
C PRO A 85 23.68 15.48 3.81
N TYR A 86 23.37 14.22 4.16
CA TYR A 86 23.20 13.81 5.56
C TYR A 86 24.26 12.78 6.00
N PRO A 87 25.36 13.21 6.66
CA PRO A 87 26.52 12.34 6.96
C PRO A 87 26.21 11.21 7.94
N ASN A 88 25.20 11.35 8.78
CA ASN A 88 24.85 10.37 9.81
C ASN A 88 23.84 9.32 9.34
N VAL A 89 23.34 9.40 8.11
CA VAL A 89 22.45 8.40 7.54
C VAL A 89 23.28 7.24 7.00
N THR A 90 23.02 6.03 7.51
CA THR A 90 23.70 4.80 7.10
C THR A 90 22.84 3.97 6.13
N ILE A 91 23.44 2.97 5.48
CA ILE A 91 22.71 2.02 4.62
C ILE A 91 21.66 1.25 5.46
N ARG A 92 21.97 0.91 6.72
CA ARG A 92 21.02 0.29 7.64
C ARG A 92 19.78 1.16 7.84
N HIS A 93 19.95 2.46 8.06
CA HIS A 93 18.83 3.40 8.20
C HIS A 93 17.96 3.45 6.96
N LEU A 94 18.55 3.36 5.76
CA LEU A 94 17.76 3.29 4.51
C LEU A 94 16.92 2.01 4.49
N LEU A 95 17.54 0.83 4.68
CA LEU A 95 16.84 -0.45 4.56
C LEU A 95 15.80 -0.69 5.65
N SER A 96 15.94 -0.06 6.81
CA SER A 96 15.01 -0.18 7.95
C SER A 96 13.98 0.94 8.04
N ASN A 97 13.97 1.89 7.10
CA ASN A 97 13.08 3.06 7.14
C ASN A 97 13.23 3.90 8.42
N THR A 98 14.48 4.08 8.88
CA THR A 98 14.81 4.87 10.06
C THR A 98 15.75 6.05 9.74
N SER A 99 15.82 6.47 8.47
CA SER A 99 16.76 7.49 8.00
C SER A 99 16.40 8.91 8.39
N GLY A 100 15.13 9.21 8.65
CA GLY A 100 14.63 10.56 8.85
C GLY A 100 14.51 11.40 7.57
N LEU A 101 14.70 10.82 6.39
CA LEU A 101 14.51 11.53 5.13
C LEU A 101 13.08 12.08 5.03
N ALA A 102 12.94 13.31 4.54
CA ALA A 102 11.64 13.91 4.27
C ALA A 102 10.85 13.10 3.25
N GLU A 103 9.53 13.16 3.33
CA GLU A 103 8.66 12.46 2.40
C GLU A 103 8.80 12.99 0.98
N TYR A 104 8.74 12.09 0.00
CA TYR A 104 9.09 12.42 -1.38
C TYR A 104 7.96 13.10 -2.17
N TYR A 105 6.71 13.08 -1.69
CA TYR A 105 5.55 13.58 -2.45
C TYR A 105 5.66 15.06 -2.84
N HIS A 106 6.18 15.91 -1.95
CA HIS A 106 6.37 17.34 -2.22
C HIS A 106 7.80 17.71 -2.57
N LEU A 107 8.74 16.78 -2.49
CA LEU A 107 10.15 17.04 -2.75
C LEU A 107 10.38 17.58 -4.17
N PHE A 108 9.61 17.09 -5.14
CA PHE A 108 9.78 17.39 -6.55
C PHE A 108 8.78 18.42 -7.12
N ASP A 109 7.94 19.04 -6.30
CA ASP A 109 6.89 19.96 -6.76
C ASP A 109 7.46 21.11 -7.60
N ASN A 110 8.56 21.72 -7.16
CA ASN A 110 9.24 22.78 -7.90
C ASN A 110 9.82 22.26 -9.21
N VAL A 111 10.46 21.10 -9.20
CA VAL A 111 11.03 20.47 -10.42
C VAL A 111 9.93 20.19 -11.45
N ILE A 112 8.79 19.67 -11.01
CA ILE A 112 7.65 19.39 -11.89
C ILE A 112 7.05 20.68 -12.45
N LYS A 113 6.97 21.74 -11.64
CA LYS A 113 6.44 23.03 -12.05
C LYS A 113 7.34 23.74 -13.07
N GLU A 114 8.65 23.70 -12.84
CA GLU A 114 9.64 24.35 -13.71
C GLU A 114 9.93 23.56 -15.01
N GLN A 115 9.85 22.24 -14.93
CA GLN A 115 10.13 21.32 -16.02
C GLN A 115 8.99 20.28 -16.19
N PRO A 116 7.80 20.69 -16.71
CA PRO A 116 6.62 19.84 -16.76
C PRO A 116 6.79 18.52 -17.54
N GLU A 117 7.71 18.51 -18.54
CA GLU A 117 7.97 17.34 -19.39
C GLU A 117 9.05 16.41 -18.82
N LYS A 118 9.73 16.84 -17.75
CA LYS A 118 10.79 16.04 -17.14
C LYS A 118 10.22 14.79 -16.47
N ILE A 119 10.82 13.64 -16.80
CA ILE A 119 10.60 12.38 -16.07
C ILE A 119 11.63 12.29 -14.95
N ILE A 120 11.16 12.38 -13.71
CA ILE A 120 12.01 12.32 -12.52
C ILE A 120 12.55 10.91 -12.32
N SER A 121 13.82 10.81 -11.98
CA SER A 121 14.54 9.55 -11.77
C SER A 121 15.24 9.52 -10.40
N ASN A 122 15.86 8.39 -10.06
CA ASN A 122 16.67 8.28 -8.84
C ASN A 122 17.84 9.30 -8.83
N GLY A 123 18.39 9.64 -10.00
CA GLY A 123 19.47 10.62 -10.12
C GLY A 123 19.07 12.04 -9.73
N ASP A 124 17.77 12.36 -9.73
CA ASP A 124 17.27 13.68 -9.35
C ASP A 124 17.10 13.86 -7.84
N ILE A 125 17.19 12.78 -7.06
CA ILE A 125 16.91 12.82 -5.60
C ILE A 125 17.91 13.73 -4.87
N ILE A 126 19.21 13.43 -4.98
CA ILE A 126 20.25 14.17 -4.25
C ILE A 126 20.32 15.65 -4.70
N PRO A 127 20.33 15.97 -6.01
CA PRO A 127 20.28 17.35 -6.47
C PRO A 127 19.08 18.11 -5.91
N THR A 128 17.89 17.50 -5.86
CA THR A 128 16.68 18.17 -5.34
C THR A 128 16.72 18.35 -3.83
N LEU A 129 17.25 17.39 -3.06
CA LEU A 129 17.46 17.52 -1.62
C LEU A 129 18.39 18.70 -1.31
N LEU A 130 19.47 18.87 -2.08
CA LEU A 130 20.43 19.98 -1.94
C LEU A 130 19.81 21.32 -2.35
N GLN A 131 19.14 21.36 -3.50
CA GLN A 131 18.50 22.59 -4.01
C GLN A 131 17.44 23.13 -3.05
N ASN A 132 16.62 22.26 -2.47
CA ASN A 132 15.57 22.65 -1.54
C ASN A 132 16.09 22.86 -0.10
N ASN A 133 17.37 22.57 0.16
CA ASN A 133 17.92 22.52 1.52
C ASN A 133 17.01 21.77 2.51
N THR A 134 16.53 20.60 2.07
CA THR A 134 15.50 19.83 2.77
C THR A 134 16.07 19.27 4.09
N PRO A 135 15.51 19.55 5.27
CA PRO A 135 16.00 18.97 6.52
C PRO A 135 15.54 17.51 6.67
N LEU A 136 16.21 16.76 7.55
CA LEU A 136 15.67 15.49 8.04
C LEU A 136 14.45 15.75 8.93
N SER A 137 13.42 14.91 8.83
CA SER A 137 12.21 14.96 9.68
C SER A 137 12.50 14.57 11.13
N PHE A 138 13.53 13.73 11.33
CA PHE A 138 14.04 13.30 12.65
C PHE A 138 15.49 12.81 12.51
N SER A 139 16.20 12.70 13.63
CA SER A 139 17.57 12.16 13.63
C SER A 139 17.59 10.68 13.21
N PRO A 140 18.55 10.25 12.39
CA PRO A 140 18.65 8.87 11.94
C PRO A 140 18.65 7.88 13.11
N GLY A 141 17.79 6.89 13.05
CA GLY A 141 17.59 5.86 14.08
C GLY A 141 16.61 6.24 15.20
N ASP A 142 16.12 7.47 15.30
CA ASP A 142 15.21 7.87 16.40
C ASP A 142 13.77 7.40 16.23
N LYS A 143 13.33 7.28 14.97
CA LYS A 143 11.96 6.86 14.63
C LYS A 143 11.96 5.93 13.42
N TRP A 144 10.88 5.19 13.29
CA TRP A 144 10.53 4.51 12.06
C TRP A 144 9.50 5.34 11.28
N GLU A 145 9.75 5.53 9.98
CA GLU A 145 8.82 6.17 9.06
C GLU A 145 9.06 5.62 7.66
N TYR A 146 8.01 5.04 7.08
CA TYR A 146 8.09 4.46 5.74
C TYR A 146 8.42 5.53 4.71
N ASN A 147 9.51 5.32 3.96
CA ASN A 147 9.96 6.29 2.97
C ASN A 147 10.53 5.62 1.71
N ASN A 148 9.96 5.97 0.56
CA ASN A 148 10.36 5.41 -0.72
C ASN A 148 11.76 5.85 -1.18
N LEU A 149 12.20 7.06 -0.83
CA LEU A 149 13.55 7.55 -1.20
C LEU A 149 14.66 6.66 -0.65
N ASN A 150 14.45 6.05 0.51
CA ASN A 150 15.40 5.12 1.11
C ASN A 150 15.83 4.03 0.14
N PHE A 151 14.88 3.39 -0.52
CA PHE A 151 15.15 2.28 -1.42
C PHE A 151 15.59 2.74 -2.81
N CYS A 152 15.20 3.95 -3.23
CA CYS A 152 15.77 4.58 -4.42
C CYS A 152 17.27 4.86 -4.25
N LEU A 153 17.69 5.40 -3.10
CA LEU A 153 19.09 5.62 -2.75
C LEU A 153 19.86 4.31 -2.59
N ALA A 154 19.25 3.30 -1.96
CA ALA A 154 19.85 1.96 -1.87
C ALA A 154 20.13 1.37 -3.26
N ALA A 155 19.22 1.54 -4.23
CA ALA A 155 19.46 1.10 -5.61
C ALA A 155 20.62 1.86 -6.28
N LEU A 156 20.76 3.18 -6.07
CA LEU A 156 21.93 3.95 -6.52
C LEU A 156 23.24 3.44 -5.90
N ILE A 157 23.23 3.05 -4.62
CA ILE A 157 24.39 2.46 -3.96
C ILE A 157 24.76 1.12 -4.63
N VAL A 158 23.77 0.29 -4.98
CA VAL A 158 24.03 -0.95 -5.74
C VAL A 158 24.71 -0.64 -7.07
N GLU A 159 24.23 0.34 -7.84
CA GLU A 159 24.84 0.75 -9.11
C GLU A 159 26.29 1.24 -8.91
N LYS A 160 26.48 2.10 -7.91
CA LYS A 160 27.79 2.67 -7.63
C LYS A 160 28.85 1.62 -7.31
N ILE A 161 28.48 0.64 -6.47
CA ILE A 161 29.42 -0.42 -6.02
C ILE A 161 29.61 -1.48 -7.11
N SER A 162 28.54 -1.85 -7.82
CA SER A 162 28.60 -2.93 -8.82
C SER A 162 29.14 -2.47 -10.18
N GLY A 163 29.07 -1.18 -10.47
CA GLY A 163 29.46 -0.61 -11.76
C GLY A 163 28.47 -0.90 -12.91
N ILE A 164 27.29 -1.45 -12.62
CA ILE A 164 26.24 -1.76 -13.60
C ILE A 164 24.90 -1.19 -13.17
N ALA A 165 24.03 -0.91 -14.13
CA ALA A 165 22.66 -0.43 -13.85
C ALA A 165 21.91 -1.40 -12.94
N PHE A 166 21.07 -0.88 -12.04
CA PHE A 166 20.31 -1.68 -11.07
C PHE A 166 19.48 -2.77 -11.73
N ARG A 167 18.88 -2.48 -12.88
CA ARG A 167 18.15 -3.47 -13.69
C ARG A 167 19.05 -4.65 -14.09
N ALA A 168 20.24 -4.38 -14.57
CA ALA A 168 21.20 -5.41 -14.97
C ALA A 168 21.70 -6.19 -13.75
N TYR A 169 21.83 -5.52 -12.59
CA TYR A 169 22.18 -6.18 -11.34
C TYR A 169 21.10 -7.19 -10.91
N LEU A 170 19.83 -6.77 -10.91
CA LEU A 170 18.70 -7.65 -10.57
C LEU A 170 18.63 -8.87 -11.51
N GLU A 171 18.74 -8.64 -12.81
CA GLU A 171 18.73 -9.70 -13.82
C GLU A 171 19.83 -10.72 -13.56
N LYS A 172 21.07 -10.24 -13.40
CA LYS A 172 22.26 -11.10 -13.26
C LYS A 172 22.32 -11.83 -11.92
N ASN A 173 22.00 -11.14 -10.81
CA ASN A 173 22.30 -11.62 -9.47
C ASN A 173 21.07 -12.12 -8.69
N ILE A 174 19.85 -11.84 -9.19
CA ILE A 174 18.62 -12.27 -8.51
C ILE A 174 17.72 -13.04 -9.46
N PHE A 175 17.28 -12.45 -10.59
CA PHE A 175 16.28 -13.10 -11.45
C PHE A 175 16.82 -14.39 -12.08
N LYS A 176 18.00 -14.36 -12.71
CA LYS A 176 18.59 -15.56 -13.30
C LYS A 176 18.91 -16.66 -12.27
N PRO A 177 19.59 -16.36 -11.14
CA PRO A 177 19.87 -17.37 -10.12
C PRO A 177 18.61 -18.00 -9.52
N ALA A 178 17.51 -17.24 -9.39
CA ALA A 178 16.24 -17.73 -8.89
C ALA A 178 15.32 -18.33 -9.99
N ASP A 179 15.77 -18.43 -11.25
CA ASP A 179 14.96 -18.86 -12.41
C ASP A 179 13.67 -18.07 -12.62
N MET A 180 13.71 -16.77 -12.37
CA MET A 180 12.58 -15.83 -12.52
C MET A 180 12.51 -15.29 -13.96
N ARG A 181 12.05 -16.10 -14.90
CA ARG A 181 12.12 -15.83 -16.35
C ARG A 181 11.12 -14.78 -16.83
N ASP A 182 10.04 -14.58 -16.07
CA ASP A 182 8.96 -13.65 -16.39
C ASP A 182 9.02 -12.37 -15.56
N SER A 183 10.15 -12.13 -14.86
CA SER A 183 10.37 -10.95 -14.02
C SER A 183 11.38 -9.99 -14.64
N PHE A 184 11.14 -8.70 -14.49
CA PHE A 184 12.04 -7.67 -15.00
C PHE A 184 11.80 -6.32 -14.32
N LEU A 185 12.79 -5.43 -14.39
CA LEU A 185 12.63 -4.01 -14.10
C LEU A 185 12.59 -3.28 -15.45
N PRO A 186 11.46 -2.67 -15.85
CA PRO A 186 11.35 -1.98 -17.13
C PRO A 186 12.26 -0.75 -17.19
N GLU A 187 12.82 -0.48 -18.34
CA GLU A 187 13.58 0.76 -18.60
C GLU A 187 12.66 1.97 -18.66
N ASN A 188 11.54 1.77 -19.28
CA ASN A 188 10.48 2.75 -19.40
C ASN A 188 9.16 2.09 -18.99
N ARG A 189 8.56 2.58 -17.91
CA ARG A 189 7.29 2.05 -17.36
C ARG A 189 6.09 2.26 -18.29
N LYS A 190 6.19 3.19 -19.24
CA LYS A 190 5.14 3.43 -20.25
C LYS A 190 5.10 2.35 -21.33
N LEU A 191 6.20 1.60 -21.52
CA LEU A 191 6.27 0.53 -22.50
C LEU A 191 5.91 -0.81 -21.86
N LYS A 192 4.69 -1.29 -22.13
CA LYS A 192 4.20 -2.57 -21.61
C LYS A 192 4.64 -3.74 -22.47
N LYS A 193 4.94 -4.87 -21.84
CA LYS A 193 5.14 -6.15 -22.50
C LYS A 193 3.79 -6.88 -22.74
N PRO A 194 3.71 -7.83 -23.70
CA PRO A 194 2.44 -8.47 -24.08
C PRO A 194 1.65 -9.13 -22.93
N ASN A 195 2.34 -9.73 -21.95
CA ASN A 195 1.68 -10.42 -20.82
C ASN A 195 1.43 -9.51 -19.61
N GLN A 196 1.76 -8.23 -19.71
CA GLN A 196 1.61 -7.30 -18.60
C GLN A 196 0.15 -6.85 -18.49
N VAL A 197 -0.40 -6.98 -17.29
CA VAL A 197 -1.81 -6.63 -17.01
C VAL A 197 -2.08 -5.13 -17.18
N GLU A 198 -3.31 -4.77 -17.58
CA GLU A 198 -3.83 -3.42 -17.44
C GLU A 198 -4.19 -3.16 -15.98
N LEU A 199 -4.13 -1.89 -15.56
CA LEU A 199 -4.43 -1.49 -14.19
C LEU A 199 -5.80 -0.82 -14.13
N TYR A 200 -6.56 -1.13 -13.07
CA TYR A 200 -7.94 -0.69 -12.94
C TYR A 200 -8.20 -0.09 -11.55
N ALA A 201 -8.95 0.99 -11.52
CA ALA A 201 -9.39 1.58 -10.27
C ALA A 201 -10.85 2.01 -10.35
N TYR A 202 -11.44 2.23 -9.19
CA TYR A 202 -12.76 2.86 -9.13
C TYR A 202 -12.61 4.36 -9.40
N PRO A 203 -13.38 4.94 -10.32
CA PRO A 203 -13.26 6.36 -10.69
C PRO A 203 -13.67 7.31 -9.56
N ASN A 204 -14.39 6.81 -8.57
CA ASN A 204 -14.82 7.55 -7.40
C ASN A 204 -15.15 6.60 -6.24
N PHE A 205 -15.50 7.17 -5.09
CA PHE A 205 -15.70 6.43 -3.83
C PHE A 205 -16.92 5.50 -3.86
N TYR A 206 -17.94 5.80 -4.64
CA TYR A 206 -19.18 5.04 -4.77
C TYR A 206 -19.29 4.20 -6.03
N SER A 207 -18.29 4.23 -6.88
CA SER A 207 -18.32 3.40 -8.10
C SER A 207 -18.18 1.92 -7.76
N THR A 208 -19.03 1.09 -8.37
CA THR A 208 -18.96 -0.37 -8.31
C THR A 208 -18.32 -0.97 -9.56
N SER A 209 -18.01 -0.14 -10.56
CA SER A 209 -17.36 -0.55 -11.80
C SER A 209 -15.93 -0.03 -11.87
N LEU A 210 -15.01 -0.90 -12.26
CA LEU A 210 -13.60 -0.57 -12.50
C LEU A 210 -13.45 0.10 -13.87
N VAL A 211 -12.54 1.10 -13.94
CA VAL A 211 -12.08 1.72 -15.18
C VAL A 211 -10.58 1.61 -15.28
N ASN A 212 -10.04 1.55 -16.50
CA ASN A 212 -8.60 1.59 -16.71
C ASN A 212 -8.04 2.91 -16.14
N ILE A 213 -6.93 2.85 -15.41
CA ILE A 213 -6.34 4.03 -14.75
C ILE A 213 -5.95 5.13 -15.73
N THR A 214 -5.66 4.80 -16.98
CA THR A 214 -5.38 5.80 -18.04
C THR A 214 -6.59 6.70 -18.35
N ASN A 215 -7.79 6.28 -17.97
CA ASN A 215 -9.03 7.05 -18.13
C ASN A 215 -9.36 7.89 -16.88
N LEU A 216 -8.56 7.79 -15.81
CA LEU A 216 -8.72 8.62 -14.62
C LEU A 216 -8.09 9.99 -14.86
N LYS A 217 -8.85 11.04 -14.58
CA LYS A 217 -8.32 12.40 -14.53
C LYS A 217 -7.77 12.65 -13.13
N ASP A 218 -6.60 12.11 -12.82
CA ASP A 218 -5.92 12.38 -11.56
C ASP A 218 -4.68 13.23 -11.82
N PRO A 219 -4.69 14.52 -11.42
CA PRO A 219 -3.55 15.41 -11.59
C PRO A 219 -2.36 15.05 -10.67
N PHE A 220 -2.54 14.18 -9.67
CA PHE A 220 -1.53 13.81 -8.68
C PHE A 220 -0.76 12.51 -8.99
N LEU A 221 -0.91 11.94 -10.18
CA LEU A 221 -0.13 10.77 -10.57
C LEU A 221 1.35 11.13 -10.78
N ILE A 222 2.08 11.35 -9.67
CA ILE A 222 3.56 11.37 -9.65
C ILE A 222 4.11 10.11 -10.36
N SER A 223 3.39 9.00 -10.31
CA SER A 223 3.72 7.78 -11.02
C SER A 223 3.86 7.96 -12.54
N GLU A 224 3.15 8.90 -13.15
CA GLU A 224 3.28 9.20 -14.58
C GLU A 224 4.50 10.05 -14.93
N LYS A 225 4.98 10.85 -13.96
CA LYS A 225 6.11 11.76 -14.13
C LYS A 225 7.41 11.24 -13.49
N SER A 226 7.41 10.01 -12.99
CA SER A 226 8.58 9.44 -12.36
C SER A 226 8.93 8.06 -12.91
N ASN A 227 10.22 7.80 -12.97
CA ASN A 227 10.79 6.48 -13.31
C ASN A 227 11.67 5.97 -12.17
N PHE A 228 11.20 6.12 -10.92
CA PHE A 228 11.92 5.63 -9.74
C PHE A 228 12.00 4.11 -9.71
N TYR A 229 13.14 3.60 -9.25
CA TYR A 229 13.38 2.17 -9.05
C TYR A 229 14.05 1.91 -7.70
N GLY A 230 14.01 0.64 -7.28
CA GLY A 230 14.48 0.23 -5.96
C GLY A 230 13.38 0.24 -4.90
N ASN A 231 12.58 1.30 -4.84
CA ASN A 231 11.38 1.37 -4.00
C ASN A 231 10.20 0.58 -4.58
N GLY A 232 10.24 0.35 -5.88
CA GLY A 232 9.18 -0.25 -6.70
C GLY A 232 9.68 -0.54 -8.10
N GLY A 233 8.74 -0.77 -9.03
CA GLY A 233 9.00 -0.82 -10.47
C GLY A 233 9.25 -2.22 -11.02
N ILE A 234 9.55 -3.23 -10.21
CA ILE A 234 9.67 -4.61 -10.69
C ILE A 234 8.30 -5.10 -11.16
N VAL A 235 8.31 -5.81 -12.28
CA VAL A 235 7.18 -6.54 -12.83
C VAL A 235 7.47 -8.03 -12.71
N SER A 236 6.49 -8.83 -12.23
CA SER A 236 6.68 -10.26 -11.96
C SER A 236 5.38 -11.05 -12.09
N THR A 237 5.48 -12.36 -11.98
CA THR A 237 4.36 -13.29 -11.85
C THR A 237 4.32 -13.88 -10.44
N ALA A 238 3.19 -14.45 -10.03
CA ALA A 238 3.10 -15.14 -8.74
C ALA A 238 4.07 -16.34 -8.66
N LEU A 239 4.29 -17.03 -9.77
CA LEU A 239 5.22 -18.17 -9.84
C LEU A 239 6.68 -17.71 -9.66
N ASP A 240 7.09 -16.62 -10.29
CA ASP A 240 8.44 -16.10 -10.13
C ASP A 240 8.70 -15.56 -8.72
N LEU A 241 7.70 -14.93 -8.09
CA LEU A 241 7.81 -14.54 -6.67
C LEU A 241 7.95 -15.75 -5.74
N GLN A 242 7.30 -16.87 -6.05
CA GLN A 242 7.52 -18.13 -5.31
C GLN A 242 8.95 -18.63 -5.49
N LYS A 243 9.49 -18.58 -6.72
CA LYS A 243 10.88 -18.98 -6.99
C LYS A 243 11.87 -18.07 -6.24
N TYR A 244 11.61 -16.76 -6.20
CA TYR A 244 12.39 -15.82 -5.41
C TYR A 244 12.40 -16.21 -3.92
N GLN A 245 11.22 -16.45 -3.34
CA GLN A 245 11.08 -16.87 -1.96
C GLN A 245 11.83 -18.18 -1.69
N ASN A 246 11.69 -19.17 -2.58
CA ASN A 246 12.40 -20.43 -2.48
C ASN A 246 13.93 -20.23 -2.54
N ALA A 247 14.42 -19.39 -3.45
CA ALA A 247 15.85 -19.13 -3.59
C ALA A 247 16.44 -18.40 -2.37
N LEU A 248 15.68 -17.53 -1.69
CA LEU A 248 16.07 -16.94 -0.42
C LEU A 248 16.20 -17.99 0.68
N PHE A 249 15.17 -18.82 0.89
CA PHE A 249 15.14 -19.80 1.99
C PHE A 249 15.97 -21.05 1.73
N LYS A 250 16.38 -21.29 0.47
CA LYS A 250 17.42 -22.27 0.12
C LYS A 250 18.83 -21.69 0.15
N TYR A 251 18.98 -20.44 0.60
CA TYR A 251 20.27 -19.74 0.70
C TYR A 251 21.02 -19.60 -0.64
N GLN A 252 20.30 -19.56 -1.75
CA GLN A 252 20.88 -19.41 -3.09
C GLN A 252 21.17 -17.93 -3.42
N LEU A 253 20.37 -17.01 -2.89
CA LEU A 253 20.52 -15.57 -3.12
C LEU A 253 21.30 -14.88 -2.01
N LEU A 254 21.09 -15.30 -0.78
CA LEU A 254 21.75 -14.78 0.43
C LEU A 254 22.22 -15.95 1.29
N GLY A 255 23.32 -15.78 2.00
CA GLY A 255 23.71 -16.70 3.07
C GLY A 255 22.73 -16.63 4.25
N LYS A 256 22.76 -17.67 5.10
CA LYS A 256 21.88 -17.77 6.27
C LYS A 256 21.97 -16.53 7.17
N LYS A 257 23.18 -16.07 7.43
CA LYS A 257 23.46 -14.90 8.29
C LYS A 257 22.80 -13.63 7.75
N GLU A 258 22.94 -13.36 6.46
CA GLU A 258 22.39 -12.18 5.81
C GLU A 258 20.86 -12.22 5.77
N LEU A 259 20.28 -13.39 5.51
CA LEU A 259 18.83 -13.57 5.55
C LEU A 259 18.27 -13.38 6.97
N GLU A 260 18.91 -13.97 7.98
CA GLU A 260 18.52 -13.78 9.39
C GLU A 260 18.61 -12.31 9.81
N GLU A 261 19.65 -11.59 9.38
CA GLU A 261 19.79 -10.15 9.64
C GLU A 261 18.66 -9.36 8.97
N ALA A 262 18.29 -9.69 7.72
CA ALA A 262 17.18 -9.04 7.02
C ALA A 262 15.84 -9.24 7.74
N LEU A 263 15.63 -10.42 8.33
CA LEU A 263 14.40 -10.84 8.99
C LEU A 263 14.42 -10.63 10.52
N THR A 264 15.36 -9.83 11.01
CA THR A 264 15.43 -9.39 12.40
C THR A 264 14.87 -7.98 12.51
N PRO A 265 13.92 -7.72 13.43
CA PRO A 265 13.40 -6.36 13.66
C PRO A 265 14.51 -5.36 13.92
N ALA A 266 14.51 -4.25 13.19
CA ALA A 266 15.47 -3.17 13.42
C ALA A 266 15.20 -2.50 14.77
N LYS A 267 16.27 -2.03 15.42
CA LYS A 267 16.19 -1.31 16.70
C LYS A 267 16.41 0.19 16.46
N LEU A 268 15.62 0.99 17.15
CA LEU A 268 15.80 2.43 17.25
C LEU A 268 16.90 2.77 18.26
N ASN A 269 17.38 4.01 18.24
CA ASN A 269 18.41 4.51 19.17
C ASN A 269 18.01 4.36 20.66
N ASN A 270 16.71 4.41 20.96
CA ASN A 270 16.15 4.22 22.30
C ASN A 270 15.98 2.75 22.70
N GLY A 271 16.44 1.81 21.87
CA GLY A 271 16.34 0.35 22.09
C GLY A 271 14.99 -0.28 21.71
N LYS A 272 13.97 0.51 21.38
CA LYS A 272 12.67 0.00 20.91
C LYS A 272 12.79 -0.59 19.51
N ILE A 273 11.86 -1.46 19.15
CA ILE A 273 11.76 -2.02 17.80
C ILE A 273 11.19 -0.95 16.85
N ALA A 274 11.76 -0.87 15.65
CA ALA A 274 11.21 -0.12 14.55
C ALA A 274 9.91 -0.81 14.09
N SER A 275 8.76 -0.20 14.38
CA SER A 275 7.45 -0.81 14.15
C SER A 275 6.39 0.25 13.88
N TYR A 276 5.26 -0.21 13.37
CA TYR A 276 4.03 0.56 13.22
C TYR A 276 2.83 -0.31 13.58
N ARG A 277 1.68 0.32 13.83
CA ARG A 277 0.45 -0.39 14.13
C ARG A 277 -0.42 -0.45 12.88
N PHE A 278 -0.85 -1.66 12.54
CA PHE A 278 -1.84 -1.89 11.51
C PHE A 278 -2.98 -2.72 12.11
N GLU A 279 -4.18 -2.15 12.16
CA GLU A 279 -5.32 -2.68 12.93
C GLU A 279 -4.88 -2.97 14.38
N GLU A 280 -5.09 -4.21 14.84
CA GLU A 280 -4.71 -4.65 16.17
C GLU A 280 -3.29 -5.25 16.26
N LYS A 281 -2.53 -5.26 15.12
CA LYS A 281 -1.21 -5.89 15.04
C LYS A 281 -0.11 -4.83 15.10
N GLU A 282 0.92 -5.11 15.89
CA GLU A 282 2.20 -4.40 15.81
C GLU A 282 3.06 -5.08 14.74
N ILE A 283 3.40 -4.33 13.69
CA ILE A 283 4.21 -4.79 12.57
C ILE A 283 5.61 -4.23 12.74
N ALA A 284 6.57 -5.09 12.98
CA ALA A 284 7.98 -4.74 13.03
C ALA A 284 8.56 -4.64 11.62
N TYR A 285 9.61 -3.84 11.45
CA TYR A 285 10.32 -3.67 10.19
C TYR A 285 11.79 -4.10 10.35
N GLY A 286 12.25 -4.95 9.44
CA GLY A 286 13.63 -5.37 9.32
C GLY A 286 14.37 -4.62 8.21
N LEU A 287 15.17 -5.32 7.41
CA LEU A 287 15.84 -4.74 6.24
C LEU A 287 15.03 -5.01 4.97
N GLY A 288 14.07 -4.14 4.70
CA GLY A 288 13.15 -4.27 3.55
C GLY A 288 12.07 -5.33 3.72
N TRP A 289 11.84 -5.81 4.92
CA TRP A 289 10.80 -6.79 5.25
C TRP A 289 9.98 -6.32 6.43
N GLU A 290 8.69 -6.54 6.35
CA GLU A 290 7.71 -6.39 7.42
C GLU A 290 7.48 -7.73 8.11
N MET A 291 7.23 -7.71 9.42
CA MET A 291 7.08 -8.95 10.17
C MET A 291 6.25 -8.80 11.44
N TYR A 292 5.57 -9.87 11.81
CA TYR A 292 4.90 -9.99 13.09
C TYR A 292 4.90 -11.47 13.54
N THR A 293 4.63 -11.68 14.82
CA THR A 293 4.39 -13.02 15.35
C THR A 293 2.91 -13.18 15.66
N ASP A 294 2.30 -14.20 15.11
CA ASP A 294 0.95 -14.64 15.44
C ASP A 294 1.05 -15.84 16.39
N GLU A 295 0.54 -15.68 17.63
CA GLU A 295 0.65 -16.72 18.68
C GLU A 295 0.13 -18.08 18.22
N SER A 296 -0.90 -18.09 17.37
CA SER A 296 -1.54 -19.31 16.88
C SER A 296 -0.91 -19.85 15.59
N ASN A 297 -0.20 -19.00 14.83
CA ASN A 297 0.23 -19.29 13.47
C ASN A 297 1.75 -19.21 13.27
N GLY A 298 2.49 -18.56 14.18
CA GLY A 298 3.95 -18.46 14.13
C GLY A 298 4.46 -17.14 13.54
N LYS A 299 5.77 -17.09 13.24
CA LYS A 299 6.43 -15.90 12.70
C LYS A 299 6.10 -15.72 11.21
N ILE A 300 5.53 -14.58 10.91
CA ILE A 300 5.14 -14.15 9.56
C ILE A 300 6.06 -13.03 9.12
N ILE A 301 6.60 -13.15 7.92
CA ILE A 301 7.26 -12.06 7.21
C ILE A 301 6.50 -11.75 5.94
N PHE A 302 6.50 -10.50 5.51
CA PHE A 302 5.84 -10.09 4.28
C PHE A 302 6.40 -8.76 3.76
N HIS A 303 6.03 -8.41 2.58
CA HIS A 303 5.95 -7.05 2.10
C HIS A 303 4.73 -6.94 1.18
N ASP A 304 3.93 -5.91 1.39
CA ASP A 304 2.86 -5.59 0.48
C ASP A 304 3.29 -4.49 -0.51
N GLY A 305 2.46 -4.25 -1.49
CA GLY A 305 2.69 -3.22 -2.49
C GLY A 305 1.38 -2.64 -2.99
N SER A 306 1.34 -1.32 -3.14
CA SER A 306 0.18 -0.61 -3.64
C SER A 306 0.59 0.57 -4.50
N ILE A 307 -0.06 0.70 -5.64
CA ILE A 307 -0.12 1.90 -6.49
C ILE A 307 -1.54 2.02 -7.02
N THR A 308 -1.88 3.14 -7.64
CA THR A 308 -3.19 3.30 -8.28
C THR A 308 -3.46 2.14 -9.24
N GLY A 309 -4.57 1.44 -9.02
CA GLY A 309 -4.98 0.31 -9.86
C GLY A 309 -4.22 -1.00 -9.65
N LEU A 310 -3.49 -1.14 -8.54
CA LEU A 310 -2.75 -2.37 -8.25
C LEU A 310 -2.53 -2.56 -6.76
N THR A 311 -2.64 -3.80 -6.32
CA THR A 311 -2.15 -4.25 -5.01
C THR A 311 -1.47 -5.62 -5.12
N SER A 312 -0.45 -5.84 -4.31
CA SER A 312 0.32 -7.08 -4.27
C SER A 312 0.72 -7.42 -2.84
N ILE A 313 0.98 -8.69 -2.57
CA ILE A 313 1.62 -9.14 -1.34
C ILE A 313 2.41 -10.42 -1.57
N LEU A 314 3.60 -10.47 -0.98
CA LEU A 314 4.40 -11.66 -0.76
C LEU A 314 4.47 -11.88 0.74
N MET A 315 3.80 -12.93 1.25
CA MET A 315 3.76 -13.29 2.67
C MET A 315 4.34 -14.69 2.86
N HIS A 316 5.18 -14.87 3.88
CA HIS A 316 5.75 -16.17 4.22
C HIS A 316 5.68 -16.43 5.72
N ASN A 317 5.15 -17.58 6.08
CA ASN A 317 5.19 -18.11 7.43
C ASN A 317 6.47 -18.94 7.58
N ILE A 318 7.41 -18.43 8.37
CA ILE A 318 8.73 -19.05 8.56
C ILE A 318 8.61 -20.40 9.26
N ASP A 319 7.83 -20.46 10.34
CA ASP A 319 7.74 -21.66 11.18
C ASP A 319 7.05 -22.82 10.48
N LYS A 320 6.18 -22.53 9.52
CA LYS A 320 5.43 -23.55 8.77
C LYS A 320 5.93 -23.73 7.33
N ASN A 321 6.89 -22.93 6.93
CA ASN A 321 7.41 -22.87 5.56
C ASN A 321 6.28 -22.81 4.51
N GLN A 322 5.41 -21.81 4.68
CA GLN A 322 4.24 -21.58 3.82
C GLN A 322 4.29 -20.19 3.22
N THR A 323 4.05 -20.07 1.92
CA THR A 323 4.01 -18.79 1.21
C THR A 323 2.62 -18.54 0.66
N VAL A 324 2.13 -17.31 0.80
CA VAL A 324 0.91 -16.80 0.16
C VAL A 324 1.31 -15.61 -0.70
N ILE A 325 0.99 -15.66 -2.00
CA ILE A 325 1.24 -14.60 -2.96
C ILE A 325 -0.07 -14.20 -3.59
N LEU A 326 -0.40 -12.92 -3.50
CA LEU A 326 -1.59 -12.33 -4.12
C LEU A 326 -1.15 -11.15 -4.98
N LEU A 327 -1.55 -11.16 -6.27
CA LEU A 327 -1.29 -10.08 -7.21
C LEU A 327 -2.61 -9.67 -7.86
N SER A 328 -2.99 -8.41 -7.71
CA SER A 328 -4.23 -7.89 -8.29
C SER A 328 -3.99 -6.62 -9.10
N ASN A 329 -4.63 -6.50 -10.24
CA ASN A 329 -4.62 -5.28 -11.05
C ASN A 329 -5.79 -4.34 -10.71
N ASN A 330 -6.19 -4.34 -9.45
CA ASN A 330 -7.06 -3.34 -8.82
C ASN A 330 -6.77 -3.28 -7.31
N ALA A 331 -7.32 -2.28 -6.62
CA ALA A 331 -7.16 -2.15 -5.18
C ALA A 331 -7.91 -3.27 -4.43
N ALA A 332 -7.20 -3.97 -3.52
CA ALA A 332 -7.75 -5.03 -2.70
C ALA A 332 -7.03 -5.09 -1.33
N PRO A 333 -7.68 -5.55 -0.25
CA PRO A 333 -7.10 -5.62 1.09
C PRO A 333 -6.16 -6.82 1.23
N MET A 334 -4.99 -6.75 0.58
CA MET A 334 -4.07 -7.88 0.40
C MET A 334 -3.58 -8.47 1.71
N PHE A 335 -3.24 -7.63 2.70
CA PHE A 335 -2.77 -8.09 4.01
C PHE A 335 -3.85 -8.92 4.72
N VAL A 336 -5.09 -8.40 4.80
CA VAL A 336 -6.20 -9.10 5.47
C VAL A 336 -6.49 -10.43 4.81
N LEU A 337 -6.47 -10.47 3.49
CA LEU A 337 -6.74 -11.69 2.71
C LEU A 337 -5.63 -12.72 2.81
N SER A 338 -4.37 -12.30 2.69
CA SER A 338 -3.24 -13.23 2.85
C SER A 338 -3.19 -13.81 4.27
N ASN A 339 -3.53 -13.00 5.27
CA ASN A 339 -3.66 -13.45 6.65
C ASN A 339 -4.81 -14.46 6.80
N ALA A 340 -5.99 -14.16 6.25
CA ALA A 340 -7.13 -15.09 6.25
C ALA A 340 -6.79 -16.42 5.56
N ILE A 341 -6.09 -16.38 4.42
CA ILE A 341 -5.61 -17.57 3.73
C ILE A 341 -4.60 -18.34 4.60
N SER A 342 -3.64 -17.65 5.22
CA SER A 342 -2.65 -18.26 6.11
C SER A 342 -3.30 -18.94 7.30
N GLN A 343 -4.34 -18.36 7.89
CA GLN A 343 -5.13 -18.97 8.95
C GLN A 343 -5.91 -20.19 8.46
N LEU A 344 -6.60 -20.06 7.33
CA LEU A 344 -7.41 -21.14 6.74
C LEU A 344 -6.60 -22.40 6.44
N ILE A 345 -5.43 -22.27 5.77
CA ILE A 345 -4.58 -23.43 5.42
C ILE A 345 -3.98 -24.12 6.66
N ASN A 346 -4.02 -23.45 7.81
CA ASN A 346 -3.60 -23.97 9.11
C ASN A 346 -4.77 -24.38 10.03
N ASN A 347 -6.00 -24.47 9.50
CA ASN A 347 -7.23 -24.82 10.24
C ASN A 347 -7.46 -23.90 11.44
N LYS A 348 -7.18 -22.61 11.31
CA LYS A 348 -7.41 -21.57 12.33
C LYS A 348 -8.64 -20.76 11.97
N PRO A 349 -9.28 -20.11 12.94
CA PRO A 349 -10.33 -19.14 12.69
C PRO A 349 -9.79 -18.00 11.80
N TYR A 350 -10.59 -17.57 10.83
CA TYR A 350 -10.22 -16.51 9.90
C TYR A 350 -11.40 -15.58 9.63
N VAL A 351 -11.10 -14.35 9.30
CA VAL A 351 -12.08 -13.35 8.89
C VAL A 351 -11.88 -13.05 7.41
N ILE A 352 -12.96 -13.14 6.64
CA ILE A 352 -12.96 -12.76 5.24
C ILE A 352 -13.38 -11.31 5.16
N PRO A 353 -12.66 -10.46 4.42
CA PRO A 353 -13.10 -9.10 4.16
C PRO A 353 -14.49 -9.12 3.51
N VAL A 354 -15.39 -8.33 4.05
CA VAL A 354 -16.73 -8.11 3.50
C VAL A 354 -16.74 -6.84 2.65
N GLN A 355 -17.81 -6.65 1.86
CA GLN A 355 -17.93 -5.48 1.01
C GLN A 355 -17.98 -4.18 1.82
N ASN A 356 -17.47 -3.10 1.23
CA ASN A 356 -17.48 -1.78 1.85
C ASN A 356 -18.90 -1.18 1.79
N LEU A 357 -19.48 -0.92 2.96
CA LEU A 357 -20.85 -0.43 3.11
C LEU A 357 -21.03 0.94 2.43
N SER A 358 -20.09 1.88 2.67
CA SER A 358 -20.22 3.23 2.14
C SER A 358 -20.19 3.26 0.61
N ARG A 359 -19.38 2.39 -0.03
CA ARG A 359 -19.36 2.25 -1.48
C ARG A 359 -20.69 1.76 -2.02
N MET A 360 -21.23 0.70 -1.43
CA MET A 360 -22.52 0.16 -1.87
C MET A 360 -23.64 1.16 -1.65
N TYR A 361 -23.66 1.81 -0.49
CA TYR A 361 -24.61 2.84 -0.15
C TYR A 361 -24.58 4.01 -1.17
N GLY A 362 -23.37 4.54 -1.40
CA GLY A 362 -23.18 5.64 -2.37
C GLY A 362 -23.58 5.25 -3.79
N SER A 363 -23.33 4.02 -4.22
CA SER A 363 -23.75 3.52 -5.55
C SER A 363 -25.27 3.45 -5.67
N LEU A 364 -25.97 3.05 -4.62
CA LEU A 364 -27.44 3.03 -4.59
C LEU A 364 -28.02 4.45 -4.64
N LEU A 365 -27.47 5.40 -3.88
CA LEU A 365 -27.87 6.81 -3.95
C LEU A 365 -27.64 7.39 -5.36
N GLU A 366 -26.47 7.10 -5.95
CA GLU A 366 -26.13 7.59 -7.29
C GLU A 366 -27.08 7.07 -8.38
N SER A 367 -27.59 5.85 -8.22
CA SER A 367 -28.58 5.27 -9.11
C SER A 367 -30.04 5.71 -8.84
N GLY A 368 -30.28 6.61 -7.88
CA GLY A 368 -31.60 7.02 -7.45
C GLY A 368 -32.38 5.96 -6.67
N SER A 369 -31.69 4.99 -6.09
CA SER A 369 -32.30 3.87 -5.36
C SER A 369 -32.26 4.09 -3.83
N GLU A 370 -32.82 5.21 -3.36
CA GLU A 370 -32.78 5.63 -1.96
C GLU A 370 -33.39 4.60 -1.00
N GLU A 371 -34.53 4.00 -1.36
CA GLU A 371 -35.17 2.98 -0.54
C GLU A 371 -34.25 1.79 -0.30
N LYS A 372 -33.54 1.32 -1.33
CA LYS A 372 -32.58 0.24 -1.22
C LYS A 372 -31.34 0.65 -0.40
N ALA A 373 -30.91 1.92 -0.52
CA ALA A 373 -29.83 2.45 0.29
C ALA A 373 -30.20 2.45 1.78
N ASN A 374 -31.41 2.87 2.13
CA ASN A 374 -31.90 2.83 3.52
C ASN A 374 -32.04 1.39 4.02
N GLN A 375 -32.58 0.47 3.24
CA GLN A 375 -32.65 -0.96 3.56
C GLN A 375 -31.25 -1.55 3.86
N LEU A 376 -30.24 -1.17 3.07
CA LEU A 376 -28.85 -1.60 3.27
C LEU A 376 -28.29 -1.15 4.64
N ILE A 377 -28.62 0.08 5.08
CA ILE A 377 -28.22 0.57 6.41
C ILE A 377 -28.94 -0.23 7.52
N GLU A 378 -30.24 -0.47 7.35
CA GLU A 378 -31.03 -1.27 8.30
C GLU A 378 -30.49 -2.70 8.42
N GLU A 379 -30.11 -3.34 7.33
CA GLU A 379 -29.49 -4.66 7.31
C GLU A 379 -28.16 -4.65 8.06
N TYR A 380 -27.32 -3.64 7.83
CA TYR A 380 -26.08 -3.47 8.54
C TYR A 380 -26.29 -3.28 10.05
N LEU A 381 -27.23 -2.43 10.45
CA LEU A 381 -27.53 -2.19 11.88
C LEU A 381 -28.02 -3.45 12.60
N LYS A 382 -28.74 -4.34 11.91
CA LYS A 382 -29.16 -5.67 12.44
C LYS A 382 -27.99 -6.65 12.50
N ASN A 383 -27.04 -6.60 11.58
CA ASN A 383 -25.85 -7.48 11.54
C ASN A 383 -24.59 -6.71 11.10
N PRO A 384 -23.91 -6.01 12.02
CA PRO A 384 -22.72 -5.20 11.68
C PRO A 384 -21.53 -5.97 11.07
N LYS A 385 -21.58 -7.31 11.09
CA LYS A 385 -20.52 -8.14 10.48
C LYS A 385 -20.73 -8.40 8.99
N SER A 386 -21.88 -8.04 8.41
CA SER A 386 -22.19 -8.29 7.00
C SER A 386 -21.44 -7.38 6.03
N TYR A 387 -20.98 -6.23 6.50
CA TYR A 387 -20.26 -5.23 5.70
C TYR A 387 -19.12 -4.60 6.49
N ASN A 388 -18.11 -4.10 5.78
CA ASN A 388 -17.09 -3.23 6.37
C ASN A 388 -17.60 -1.78 6.35
N ALA A 389 -17.77 -1.17 7.50
CA ALA A 389 -18.15 0.22 7.65
C ALA A 389 -17.08 0.97 8.46
N SER A 390 -16.58 2.09 7.91
CA SER A 390 -15.71 3.00 8.63
C SER A 390 -16.26 4.41 8.59
N GLU A 391 -16.07 5.12 9.69
CA GLU A 391 -16.41 6.53 9.81
C GLU A 391 -15.74 7.37 8.71
N ARG A 392 -14.45 7.12 8.51
CA ARG A 392 -13.65 7.79 7.47
C ARG A 392 -14.26 7.64 6.08
N ASP A 393 -14.73 6.44 5.75
CA ASP A 393 -15.26 6.15 4.41
C ASP A 393 -16.61 6.85 4.18
N PHE A 394 -17.51 6.84 5.17
CA PHE A 394 -18.77 7.59 5.10
C PHE A 394 -18.54 9.09 5.05
N ASN A 395 -17.61 9.59 5.84
CA ASN A 395 -17.25 11.01 5.82
C ASN A 395 -16.69 11.43 4.44
N SER A 396 -15.79 10.62 3.89
CA SER A 396 -15.22 10.84 2.55
C SER A 396 -16.28 10.81 1.45
N LEU A 397 -17.25 9.88 1.54
CA LEU A 397 -18.37 9.76 0.61
C LEU A 397 -19.27 11.01 0.66
N GLY A 398 -19.63 11.47 1.87
CA GLY A 398 -20.45 12.68 2.05
C GLY A 398 -19.80 13.92 1.44
N TYR A 399 -18.52 14.16 1.72
CA TYR A 399 -17.77 15.26 1.12
C TYR A 399 -17.56 15.10 -0.38
N GLN A 400 -17.46 13.89 -0.89
CA GLN A 400 -17.39 13.67 -2.33
C GLN A 400 -18.69 14.11 -3.03
N PHE A 401 -19.83 13.77 -2.47
CA PHE A 401 -21.13 14.23 -3.01
C PHE A 401 -21.28 15.76 -2.92
N LEU A 402 -20.82 16.41 -1.83
CA LEU A 402 -20.80 17.87 -1.73
C LEU A 402 -19.96 18.50 -2.86
N ARG A 403 -18.72 18.03 -3.06
CA ARG A 403 -17.85 18.53 -4.14
C ARG A 403 -18.46 18.37 -5.53
N LEU A 404 -19.28 17.35 -5.73
CA LEU A 404 -20.03 17.10 -6.97
C LEU A 404 -21.36 17.83 -7.02
N GLN A 405 -21.68 18.70 -6.04
CA GLN A 405 -22.94 19.44 -5.90
C GLN A 405 -24.18 18.53 -5.82
N LYS A 406 -24.01 17.28 -5.40
CA LYS A 406 -25.06 16.30 -5.13
C LYS A 406 -25.51 16.40 -3.67
N ASN A 407 -26.07 17.56 -3.33
CA ASN A 407 -26.31 17.96 -1.96
C ASN A 407 -27.22 17.01 -1.19
N GLU A 408 -28.26 16.48 -1.86
CA GLU A 408 -29.21 15.54 -1.25
C GLU A 408 -28.54 14.21 -0.89
N ASN A 409 -27.75 13.64 -1.81
CA ASN A 409 -26.97 12.43 -1.55
C ASN A 409 -25.95 12.65 -0.40
N ALA A 410 -25.35 13.84 -0.32
CA ALA A 410 -24.44 14.18 0.76
C ALA A 410 -25.15 14.19 2.11
N LEU A 411 -26.29 14.87 2.22
CA LEU A 411 -27.07 14.94 3.47
C LEU A 411 -27.57 13.56 3.90
N GLN A 412 -28.06 12.74 2.97
CA GLN A 412 -28.45 11.36 3.24
C GLN A 412 -27.28 10.51 3.72
N THR A 413 -26.09 10.72 3.15
CA THR A 413 -24.86 9.99 3.55
C THR A 413 -24.48 10.33 5.00
N PHE A 414 -24.44 11.63 5.34
CA PHE A 414 -24.13 12.04 6.71
C PHE A 414 -25.21 11.60 7.70
N ALA A 415 -26.49 11.68 7.31
CA ALA A 415 -27.59 11.17 8.16
C ALA A 415 -27.43 9.67 8.44
N ALA A 416 -27.14 8.85 7.41
CA ALA A 416 -26.86 7.42 7.58
C ALA A 416 -25.64 7.19 8.48
N ALA A 417 -24.58 8.00 8.33
CA ALA A 417 -23.37 7.92 9.14
C ALA A 417 -23.66 8.20 10.64
N THR A 418 -24.60 9.10 10.98
CA THR A 418 -24.98 9.32 12.39
C THR A 418 -25.69 8.11 13.01
N LEU A 419 -26.39 7.30 12.22
CA LEU A 419 -27.02 6.05 12.68
C LEU A 419 -25.97 4.95 12.93
N ILE A 420 -24.96 4.89 12.06
CA ILE A 420 -23.89 3.87 12.16
C ILE A 420 -22.87 4.23 13.25
N PHE A 421 -22.52 5.52 13.37
CA PHE A 421 -21.51 6.04 14.30
C PHE A 421 -22.09 7.08 15.27
N PRO A 422 -23.07 6.72 16.11
CA PRO A 422 -23.82 7.67 16.94
C PRO A 422 -22.99 8.37 18.02
N LYS A 423 -21.75 7.92 18.25
CA LYS A 423 -20.82 8.50 19.23
C LYS A 423 -19.69 9.31 18.58
N SER A 424 -19.69 9.48 17.26
CA SER A 424 -18.65 10.22 16.54
C SER A 424 -18.97 11.70 16.49
N ALA A 425 -18.27 12.51 17.29
CA ALA A 425 -18.37 13.97 17.22
C ALA A 425 -18.02 14.51 15.81
N ASN A 426 -17.05 13.89 15.14
CA ASN A 426 -16.61 14.28 13.80
C ASN A 426 -17.70 14.10 12.73
N ILE A 427 -18.50 13.03 12.78
CA ILE A 427 -19.61 12.83 11.85
C ILE A 427 -20.68 13.90 12.04
N TYR A 428 -21.03 14.25 13.29
CA TYR A 428 -22.00 15.30 13.54
C TYR A 428 -21.47 16.69 13.13
N ASP A 429 -20.17 16.98 13.30
CA ASP A 429 -19.54 18.21 12.82
C ASP A 429 -19.64 18.33 11.30
N SER A 430 -19.22 17.27 10.59
CA SER A 430 -19.27 17.19 9.12
C SER A 430 -20.73 17.28 8.59
N TYR A 431 -21.68 16.67 9.29
CA TYR A 431 -23.10 16.78 8.92
C TYR A 431 -23.61 18.22 9.11
N GLY A 432 -23.21 18.88 10.22
CA GLY A 432 -23.52 20.29 10.45
C GLY A 432 -22.99 21.19 9.35
N GLU A 433 -21.74 20.97 8.90
CA GLU A 433 -21.14 21.69 7.80
C GLU A 433 -21.91 21.46 6.48
N ALA A 434 -22.25 20.23 6.16
CA ALA A 434 -23.02 19.89 4.97
C ALA A 434 -24.39 20.57 4.95
N LEU A 435 -25.10 20.58 6.10
CA LEU A 435 -26.38 21.25 6.26
C LEU A 435 -26.26 22.77 6.05
N LEU A 436 -25.21 23.42 6.58
CA LEU A 436 -24.98 24.85 6.35
C LEU A 436 -24.72 25.16 4.87
N GLN A 437 -23.91 24.36 4.19
CA GLN A 437 -23.67 24.52 2.75
C GLN A 437 -24.97 24.37 1.93
N CYS A 438 -25.93 23.60 2.44
CA CYS A 438 -27.25 23.41 1.82
C CYS A 438 -28.31 24.42 2.31
N GLY A 439 -27.93 25.42 3.12
CA GLY A 439 -28.85 26.47 3.63
C GLY A 439 -29.77 26.02 4.78
N LYS A 440 -29.57 24.85 5.36
CA LYS A 440 -30.37 24.26 6.44
C LYS A 440 -29.84 24.64 7.82
N LYS A 441 -29.90 25.94 8.14
CA LYS A 441 -29.25 26.52 9.34
C LYS A 441 -29.73 25.87 10.66
N GLU A 442 -31.04 25.68 10.84
CA GLU A 442 -31.59 25.17 12.10
C GLU A 442 -31.18 23.69 12.37
N GLU A 443 -31.15 22.88 11.29
CA GLU A 443 -30.71 21.49 11.37
C GLU A 443 -29.20 21.42 11.67
N ALA A 444 -28.41 22.31 11.05
CA ALA A 444 -26.97 22.40 11.28
C ALA A 444 -26.62 22.74 12.75
N ILE A 445 -27.34 23.68 13.36
CA ILE A 445 -27.17 24.04 14.76
C ILE A 445 -27.32 22.78 15.65
N LYS A 446 -28.34 21.95 15.42
CA LYS A 446 -28.56 20.73 16.19
C LYS A 446 -27.38 19.75 16.05
N MET A 447 -26.83 19.62 14.84
CA MET A 447 -25.71 18.70 14.59
C MET A 447 -24.42 19.22 15.26
N TYR A 448 -24.11 20.50 15.17
CA TYR A 448 -22.96 21.08 15.87
C TYR A 448 -23.13 21.01 17.40
N GLN A 449 -24.32 21.24 17.93
CA GLN A 449 -24.59 21.06 19.36
C GLN A 449 -24.28 19.61 19.80
N LYS A 450 -24.73 18.62 19.01
CA LYS A 450 -24.44 17.20 19.28
C LYS A 450 -22.94 16.89 19.15
N SER A 451 -22.26 17.46 18.18
CA SER A 451 -20.80 17.31 18.04
C SER A 451 -20.06 17.83 19.28
N VAL A 452 -20.38 19.05 19.76
CA VAL A 452 -19.77 19.64 20.96
C VAL A 452 -20.13 18.89 22.23
N GLU A 453 -21.38 18.34 22.33
CA GLU A 453 -21.77 17.45 23.44
C GLU A 453 -20.89 16.20 23.51
N LEU A 454 -20.63 15.57 22.35
CA LEU A 454 -19.81 14.34 22.25
C LEU A 454 -18.31 14.62 22.41
N ASN A 455 -17.84 15.77 21.97
CA ASN A 455 -16.45 16.23 22.13
C ASN A 455 -16.43 17.68 22.58
N PRO A 456 -16.33 17.94 23.90
CA PRO A 456 -16.25 19.32 24.42
C PRO A 456 -15.02 20.12 23.96
N ASP A 457 -14.01 19.48 23.38
CA ASP A 457 -12.81 20.12 22.85
C ASP A 457 -12.93 20.46 21.34
N ASN A 458 -14.12 20.27 20.74
CA ASN A 458 -14.37 20.70 19.36
C ASN A 458 -14.50 22.22 19.26
N GLU A 459 -13.35 22.91 19.17
CA GLU A 459 -13.30 24.38 19.05
C GLU A 459 -13.91 24.88 17.74
N ASN A 460 -13.83 24.11 16.65
CA ASN A 460 -14.49 24.43 15.38
C ASN A 460 -16.02 24.48 15.55
N GLY A 461 -16.61 23.45 16.10
CA GLY A 461 -18.05 23.37 16.35
C GLY A 461 -18.55 24.50 17.26
N LYS A 462 -17.80 24.80 18.35
CA LYS A 462 -18.12 25.95 19.24
C LYS A 462 -18.08 27.29 18.50
N LYS A 463 -17.05 27.52 17.68
CA LYS A 463 -16.90 28.76 16.91
C LYS A 463 -18.05 28.94 15.92
N VAL A 464 -18.42 27.88 15.21
CA VAL A 464 -19.54 27.90 14.25
C VAL A 464 -20.85 28.18 14.97
N LEU A 465 -21.15 27.47 16.08
CA LEU A 465 -22.36 27.71 16.88
C LEU A 465 -22.47 29.15 17.35
N LYS A 466 -21.37 29.73 17.86
CA LYS A 466 -21.35 31.14 18.29
C LYS A 466 -21.68 32.12 17.16
N GLY A 467 -21.37 31.77 15.91
CA GLY A 467 -21.69 32.59 14.74
C GLY A 467 -23.10 32.37 14.20
N LEU A 468 -23.77 31.30 14.58
CA LEU A 468 -25.11 30.94 14.11
C LEU A 468 -26.23 31.30 15.10
N LEU A 469 -25.93 31.34 16.40
CA LEU A 469 -26.84 31.77 17.47
C LEU A 469 -26.72 33.25 17.73
#